data_1411c10e2d42db553ee79d8ce1b1e348
#
_entry.id   1411c10e2d42db553ee79d8ce1b1e348
#
_cell.length_a   1.000
_cell.length_b   1.000
_cell.length_c   1.000
_cell.angle_alpha   90.00
_cell.angle_beta   90.00
_cell.angle_gamma   90.00
#
_symmetry.space_group_name_H-M   'P 1'
#
loop_
_entity.id
_entity.type
_entity.pdbx_description
1 polymer ?
#
loop_
_entity_poly.entity_id
_entity_poly.type
_entity_poly.pdbx_seq_one_letter_code
_entity_poly.pdbx_strand_id
1 'polypeptide(L)'
;MPDTIISFTTIEYPNQEIMDKSHEIFGIEMATLADKLRPQGMIKFHSSRLFLPEGKLMVGNWLEYKDMAAYESCNKICEKNGEEFFAKYGEIMADVKVTAYRGQVVLDWS
;
A
#
# COMPACT_ATOMS: atom_id res chain seq x y z
N MET A 1 9.17 21.65 -11.14
CA MET A 1 7.80 21.22 -10.77
C MET A 1 7.82 19.78 -10.30
N PRO A 2 7.22 19.49 -9.17
CA PRO A 2 7.14 18.10 -8.72
C PRO A 2 6.16 17.30 -9.59
N ASP A 3 6.67 16.23 -10.18
CA ASP A 3 5.87 15.32 -11.00
C ASP A 3 5.50 14.05 -10.20
N THR A 4 5.91 14.00 -8.95
CA THR A 4 5.73 12.84 -8.09
C THR A 4 4.26 12.57 -7.82
N ILE A 5 3.86 11.34 -8.05
CA ILE A 5 2.52 10.83 -7.73
C ILE A 5 2.62 10.03 -6.44
N ILE A 6 1.64 10.17 -5.56
CA ILE A 6 1.58 9.39 -4.33
C ILE A 6 0.34 8.50 -4.32
N SER A 7 0.46 7.39 -3.63
CA SER A 7 -0.65 6.51 -3.31
C SER A 7 -0.61 6.28 -1.80
N PHE A 8 -1.72 6.55 -1.13
CA PHE A 8 -1.86 6.28 0.29
C PHE A 8 -3.06 5.37 0.51
N THR A 9 -2.81 4.17 1.03
CA THR A 9 -3.84 3.18 1.27
C THR A 9 -3.90 2.87 2.75
N THR A 10 -5.07 3.02 3.36
CA THR A 10 -5.27 2.63 4.76
C THR A 10 -5.94 1.27 4.83
N ILE A 11 -5.52 0.47 5.80
CA ILE A 11 -6.05 -0.85 6.06
C ILE A 11 -6.47 -0.90 7.52
N GLU A 12 -7.78 -0.99 7.77
CA GLU A 12 -8.33 -1.07 9.11
C GLU A 12 -8.66 -2.54 9.44
N TYR A 13 -8.14 -3.02 10.56
CA TYR A 13 -8.27 -4.42 10.98
C TYR A 13 -9.33 -4.58 12.07
N PRO A 14 -10.09 -5.69 12.05
CA PRO A 14 -11.14 -5.93 13.05
C PRO A 14 -10.56 -6.29 14.43
N ASN A 15 -9.36 -6.85 14.49
CA ASN A 15 -8.73 -7.25 15.76
C ASN A 15 -7.21 -7.41 15.58
N GLN A 16 -6.52 -7.56 16.70
CA GLN A 16 -5.06 -7.65 16.73
C GLN A 16 -4.55 -8.94 16.07
N GLU A 17 -5.27 -10.04 16.21
CA GLU A 17 -4.87 -11.31 15.61
C GLU A 17 -4.78 -11.23 14.08
N ILE A 18 -5.79 -10.63 13.46
CA ILE A 18 -5.81 -10.45 12.00
C ILE A 18 -4.71 -9.48 11.58
N MET A 19 -4.49 -8.43 12.34
CA MET A 19 -3.41 -7.48 12.07
C MET A 19 -2.05 -8.15 12.12
N ASP A 20 -1.79 -8.98 13.13
CA ASP A 20 -0.52 -9.68 13.27
C ASP A 20 -0.28 -10.67 12.12
N LYS A 21 -1.30 -11.43 11.75
CA LYS A 21 -1.23 -12.34 10.59
C LYS A 21 -0.97 -11.57 9.30
N SER A 22 -1.64 -10.44 9.14
CA SER A 22 -1.47 -9.57 7.97
C SER A 22 -0.03 -9.05 7.87
N HIS A 23 0.58 -8.66 9.00
CA HIS A 23 1.97 -8.19 9.01
C HIS A 23 2.95 -9.28 8.54
N GLU A 24 2.75 -10.51 8.97
CA GLU A 24 3.57 -11.63 8.51
C GLU A 24 3.45 -11.85 7.00
N ILE A 25 2.22 -11.85 6.51
CA ILE A 25 1.92 -12.03 5.09
C ILE A 25 2.52 -10.89 4.26
N PHE A 26 2.27 -9.65 4.67
CA PHE A 26 2.75 -8.46 3.95
C PHE A 26 4.27 -8.34 3.99
N GLY A 27 4.91 -8.76 5.06
CA GLY A 27 6.37 -8.75 5.14
C GLY A 27 7.02 -9.52 4.00
N ILE A 28 6.38 -10.59 3.54
CA ILE A 28 6.85 -11.42 2.43
C ILE A 28 6.29 -10.92 1.10
N GLU A 29 4.97 -10.77 0.99
CA GLU A 29 4.30 -10.45 -0.27
C GLU A 29 4.64 -9.05 -0.78
N MET A 30 4.74 -8.07 0.11
CA MET A 30 5.05 -6.69 -0.31
C MET A 30 6.51 -6.50 -0.70
N ALA A 31 7.43 -7.30 -0.14
CA ALA A 31 8.82 -7.29 -0.58
C ALA A 31 8.92 -7.71 -2.05
N THR A 32 8.20 -8.77 -2.42
CA THR A 32 8.14 -9.25 -3.80
C THR A 32 7.50 -8.20 -4.71
N LEU A 33 6.43 -7.57 -4.26
CA LEU A 33 5.77 -6.51 -5.03
C LEU A 33 6.72 -5.32 -5.24
N ALA A 34 7.39 -4.87 -4.19
CA ALA A 34 8.34 -3.75 -4.28
C ALA A 34 9.43 -4.00 -5.32
N ASP A 35 9.94 -5.23 -5.41
CA ASP A 35 10.94 -5.62 -6.39
C ASP A 35 10.43 -5.48 -7.83
N LYS A 36 9.13 -5.67 -8.05
CA LYS A 36 8.49 -5.49 -9.35
C LYS A 36 8.23 -4.03 -9.67
N LEU A 37 7.97 -3.21 -8.66
CA LEU A 37 7.61 -1.80 -8.85
C LEU A 37 8.82 -0.88 -9.05
N ARG A 38 9.96 -1.15 -8.40
CA ARG A 38 11.15 -0.31 -8.52
C ARG A 38 11.60 -0.07 -9.96
N PRO A 39 11.72 -1.10 -10.81
CA PRO A 39 12.12 -0.88 -12.20
C PRO A 39 11.13 -0.04 -13.00
N GLN A 40 9.87 0.05 -12.54
CA GLN A 40 8.82 0.81 -13.20
C GLN A 40 8.71 2.25 -12.71
N GLY A 41 9.57 2.66 -11.76
CA GLY A 41 9.63 4.04 -11.31
C GLY A 41 9.04 4.34 -9.95
N MET A 42 8.78 3.31 -9.13
CA MET A 42 8.46 3.53 -7.72
C MET A 42 9.72 3.98 -6.99
N ILE A 43 9.61 5.07 -6.24
CA ILE A 43 10.75 5.66 -5.52
C ILE A 43 10.67 5.48 -4.00
N LYS A 44 9.49 5.21 -3.46
CA LYS A 44 9.31 4.98 -2.02
C LYS A 44 8.12 4.06 -1.79
N PHE A 45 8.27 3.15 -0.83
CA PHE A 45 7.20 2.27 -0.39
C PHE A 45 7.46 1.93 1.08
N HIS A 46 6.55 2.34 1.96
CA HIS A 46 6.63 1.93 3.36
C HIS A 46 5.23 1.74 3.96
N SER A 47 5.16 0.93 4.99
CA SER A 47 3.96 0.70 5.77
C SER A 47 4.17 1.25 7.18
N SER A 48 3.17 1.94 7.70
CA SER A 48 3.23 2.54 9.03
C SER A 48 2.02 2.13 9.85
N ARG A 49 2.24 1.78 11.11
CA ARG A 49 1.15 1.63 12.05
C ARG A 49 0.69 3.01 12.46
N LEU A 50 -0.58 3.32 12.22
CA LEU A 50 -1.13 4.63 12.55
C LEU A 50 -1.55 4.69 14.01
N PHE A 51 -1.23 5.81 14.65
CA PHE A 51 -1.64 6.07 16.03
C PHE A 51 -3.00 6.78 16.00
N LEU A 52 -4.06 6.03 16.27
CA LEU A 52 -5.41 6.56 16.22
C LEU A 52 -6.02 6.60 17.63
N PRO A 53 -6.82 7.64 17.93
CA PRO A 53 -7.63 7.62 19.14
C PRO A 53 -8.63 6.48 19.08
N GLU A 54 -9.16 6.07 20.21
CA GLU A 54 -10.19 5.02 20.30
C GLU A 54 -9.70 3.59 20.05
N GLY A 55 -8.39 3.38 19.99
CA GLY A 55 -7.83 2.03 19.87
C GLY A 55 -8.05 1.34 18.52
N LYS A 56 -8.39 2.07 17.47
CA LYS A 56 -8.52 1.50 16.13
C LYS A 56 -7.20 0.96 15.63
N LEU A 57 -7.25 -0.19 14.97
CA LEU A 57 -6.08 -0.87 14.41
C LEU A 57 -5.98 -0.57 12.92
N MET A 58 -5.07 0.29 12.53
CA MET A 58 -4.93 0.74 11.15
C MET A 58 -3.47 0.85 10.73
N VAL A 59 -3.21 0.44 9.50
CA VAL A 59 -1.90 0.58 8.85
C VAL A 59 -2.08 1.46 7.62
N GLY A 60 -1.12 2.34 7.37
CA GLY A 60 -1.07 3.14 6.15
C GLY A 60 0.08 2.70 5.27
N ASN A 61 -0.20 2.43 4.01
CA ASN A 61 0.81 2.12 3.01
C ASN A 61 1.04 3.35 2.15
N TRP A 62 2.26 3.86 2.15
CA TRP A 62 2.66 5.05 1.39
C TRP A 62 3.57 4.65 0.25
N LEU A 63 3.17 5.01 -0.98
CA LEU A 63 3.99 4.79 -2.17
C LEU A 63 4.19 6.12 -2.89
N GLU A 64 5.40 6.30 -3.43
CA GLU A 64 5.72 7.43 -4.29
C GLU A 64 6.24 6.93 -5.63
N TYR A 65 5.77 7.54 -6.69
CA TYR A 65 6.16 7.23 -8.06
C TYR A 65 6.78 8.48 -8.69
N LYS A 66 7.83 8.29 -9.49
CA LYS A 66 8.57 9.43 -10.03
C LYS A 66 7.74 10.36 -10.94
N ASP A 67 6.72 9.80 -11.63
CA ASP A 67 5.83 10.55 -12.52
C ASP A 67 4.55 9.75 -12.79
N MET A 68 3.65 10.31 -13.59
CA MET A 68 2.37 9.68 -13.93
C MET A 68 2.56 8.38 -14.72
N ALA A 69 3.52 8.35 -15.65
CA ALA A 69 3.80 7.14 -16.44
C ALA A 69 4.25 5.99 -15.54
N ALA A 70 5.11 6.28 -14.55
CA ALA A 70 5.54 5.30 -13.56
C ALA A 70 4.36 4.80 -12.72
N TYR A 71 3.49 5.72 -12.28
CA TYR A 71 2.29 5.36 -11.55
C TYR A 71 1.40 4.41 -12.35
N GLU A 72 1.13 4.73 -13.60
CA GLU A 72 0.27 3.90 -14.46
C GLU A 72 0.86 2.50 -14.68
N SER A 73 2.16 2.40 -14.91
CA SER A 73 2.85 1.12 -15.05
C SER A 73 2.80 0.30 -13.76
N CYS A 74 3.06 0.95 -12.62
CA CYS A 74 3.00 0.30 -11.31
C CYS A 74 1.59 -0.12 -10.94
N ASN A 75 0.59 0.70 -11.29
CA ASN A 75 -0.80 0.42 -10.96
C ASN A 75 -1.29 -0.87 -11.63
N LYS A 76 -0.89 -1.13 -12.86
CA LYS A 76 -1.22 -2.39 -13.54
C LYS A 76 -0.66 -3.60 -12.80
N ILE A 77 0.58 -3.49 -12.33
CA ILE A 77 1.22 -4.55 -11.54
C ILE A 77 0.49 -4.73 -10.21
N CYS A 78 0.12 -3.63 -9.55
CA CYS A 78 -0.61 -3.66 -8.28
C CYS A 78 -1.98 -4.30 -8.42
N GLU A 79 -2.71 -4.01 -9.49
CA GLU A 79 -4.03 -4.60 -9.73
C GLU A 79 -3.92 -6.12 -9.88
N LYS A 80 -2.97 -6.60 -10.69
CA LYS A 80 -2.75 -8.02 -10.88
C LYS A 80 -2.30 -8.69 -9.58
N ASN A 81 -1.39 -8.05 -8.86
CA ASN A 81 -0.91 -8.54 -7.57
C ASN A 81 -2.05 -8.61 -6.54
N GLY A 82 -2.96 -7.63 -6.55
CA GLY A 82 -4.13 -7.60 -5.68
C GLY A 82 -5.07 -8.76 -5.95
N GLU A 83 -5.33 -9.06 -7.21
CA GLU A 83 -6.16 -10.21 -7.59
C GLU A 83 -5.57 -11.52 -7.08
N GLU A 84 -4.27 -11.72 -7.29
CA GLU A 84 -3.55 -12.91 -6.81
C GLU A 84 -3.55 -12.99 -5.27
N PHE A 85 -3.37 -11.85 -4.62
CA PHE A 85 -3.37 -11.75 -3.16
C PHE A 85 -4.75 -12.14 -2.59
N PHE A 86 -5.84 -11.61 -3.15
CA PHE A 86 -7.18 -11.95 -2.70
C PHE A 86 -7.54 -13.41 -2.97
N ALA A 87 -7.06 -13.97 -4.07
CA ALA A 87 -7.27 -15.39 -4.34
C ALA A 87 -6.59 -16.27 -3.27
N LYS A 88 -5.46 -15.82 -2.76
CA LYS A 88 -4.66 -16.58 -1.79
C LYS A 88 -5.06 -16.33 -0.34
N TYR A 89 -5.40 -15.09 0.02
CA TYR A 89 -5.61 -14.66 1.41
C TYR A 89 -6.97 -14.02 1.68
N GLY A 90 -7.91 -14.13 0.75
CA GLY A 90 -9.21 -13.44 0.85
C GLY A 90 -9.99 -13.75 2.12
N GLU A 91 -9.92 -14.98 2.63
CA GLU A 91 -10.63 -15.37 3.86
C GLU A 91 -10.08 -14.62 5.09
N ILE A 92 -8.76 -14.49 5.19
CA ILE A 92 -8.11 -13.80 6.31
C ILE A 92 -8.46 -12.31 6.28
N MET A 93 -8.59 -11.75 5.08
CA MET A 93 -8.81 -10.32 4.86
C MET A 93 -10.28 -9.94 4.69
N ALA A 94 -11.22 -10.86 4.92
CA ALA A 94 -12.64 -10.65 4.66
C ALA A 94 -13.24 -9.46 5.41
N ASP A 95 -12.85 -9.22 6.66
CA ASP A 95 -13.38 -8.15 7.49
C ASP A 95 -12.46 -6.92 7.56
N VAL A 96 -11.46 -6.87 6.70
CA VAL A 96 -10.52 -5.76 6.64
C VAL A 96 -11.07 -4.67 5.71
N LYS A 97 -11.03 -3.41 6.16
CA LYS A 97 -11.46 -2.27 5.35
C LYS A 97 -10.27 -1.60 4.71
N VAL A 98 -10.33 -1.46 3.39
CA VAL A 98 -9.25 -0.84 2.62
C VAL A 98 -9.77 0.44 1.98
N THR A 99 -9.08 1.55 2.21
CA THR A 99 -9.39 2.85 1.59
C THR A 99 -8.14 3.38 0.90
N ALA A 100 -8.27 3.77 -0.35
CA ALA A 100 -7.14 4.21 -1.15
C ALA A 100 -7.31 5.66 -1.61
N TYR A 101 -6.23 6.42 -1.50
CA TYR A 101 -6.13 7.81 -1.97
C TYR A 101 -5.00 7.89 -2.97
N ARG A 102 -5.17 8.75 -3.98
CA ARG A 102 -4.15 9.03 -4.99
C ARG A 102 -3.99 10.54 -5.10
N GLY A 103 -2.80 10.99 -5.35
CA GLY A 103 -2.57 12.41 -5.50
C GLY A 103 -1.26 12.72 -6.19
N GLN A 104 -1.11 14.00 -6.50
CA GLN A 104 0.12 14.54 -7.06
C GLN A 104 0.72 15.51 -6.06
N VAL A 105 2.03 15.45 -5.87
CA VAL A 105 2.73 16.40 -5.02
C VAL A 105 2.61 17.79 -5.65
N VAL A 106 2.12 18.75 -4.88
CA VAL A 106 1.98 20.14 -5.35
C VAL A 106 2.97 21.09 -4.68
N LEU A 107 3.43 20.73 -3.48
CA LEU A 107 4.44 21.48 -2.74
C LEU A 107 5.41 20.49 -2.10
N ASP A 108 6.68 20.76 -2.20
CA ASP A 108 7.73 19.92 -1.65
C ASP A 108 8.81 20.81 -1.02
N TRP A 109 9.03 20.63 0.28
CA TRP A 109 10.01 21.40 1.04
C TRP A 109 11.23 20.59 1.47
N SER A 110 11.35 19.38 0.98
CA SER A 110 12.47 18.49 1.32
C SER A 110 13.78 18.85 0.61
#